data_9058769f65e868a2086927bb35213726
#
_entry.id   9058769f65e868a2086927bb35213726
#
_cell.length_a   1.000
_cell.length_b   1.000
_cell.length_c   1.000
_cell.angle_alpha   90.00
_cell.angle_beta   90.00
_cell.angle_gamma   90.00
#
_symmetry.space_group_name_H-M   'P 1'
#
loop_
_entity.id
_entity.type
_entity.pdbx_description
1 polymer ?
#
loop_
_entity_poly.entity_id
_entity_poly.type
_entity_poly.pdbx_seq_one_letter_code
_entity_poly.pdbx_strand_id
1 'polypeptide(L)'
;PVAVTYHMNDLQGLDSPRPVFVTLNPYQEPAANRVIERFAYDHPLFDQAALDAQSQLAALQGINRTWFAGAYAGYGFHEDGCQAGLSVASALGGGVSWTRDIVPMSAAVRCVDTARAVQLQFERTAPLAALEGQRSAAE
;
A
#
# COMPACT_ATOMS: atom_id res chain seq x y z
N PRO A 1 -13.30 8.91 -0.88
CA PRO A 1 -12.02 8.92 -0.16
C PRO A 1 -12.11 7.99 1.04
N VAL A 2 -11.04 7.29 1.33
CA VAL A 2 -10.94 6.39 2.49
C VAL A 2 -10.15 7.15 3.56
N ALA A 3 -10.68 7.17 4.79
CA ALA A 3 -9.95 7.65 5.96
C ALA A 3 -9.34 6.45 6.69
N VAL A 4 -8.09 6.59 7.13
CA VAL A 4 -7.40 5.57 7.90
C VAL A 4 -6.73 6.23 9.09
N THR A 5 -6.87 5.64 10.28
CA THR A 5 -6.18 6.11 11.48
C THR A 5 -5.33 4.98 12.06
N TYR A 6 -4.07 5.28 12.29
CA TYR A 6 -3.12 4.38 12.93
C TYR A 6 -2.85 4.83 14.36
N HIS A 7 -2.89 3.90 15.32
CA HIS A 7 -2.43 4.12 16.69
C HIS A 7 -0.93 3.80 16.74
N MET A 8 -0.12 4.86 16.77
CA MET A 8 1.32 4.73 16.57
C MET A 8 2.04 4.10 17.76
N ASN A 9 1.50 4.25 18.98
CA ASN A 9 2.09 3.62 20.16
C ASN A 9 2.13 2.09 20.01
N ASP A 10 1.04 1.49 19.55
CA ASP A 10 0.98 0.03 19.35
C ASP A 10 1.77 -0.37 18.11
N LEU A 11 1.64 0.41 17.02
CA LEU A 11 2.25 0.06 15.75
C LEU A 11 3.79 0.12 15.78
N GLN A 12 4.35 1.08 16.51
CA GLN A 12 5.79 1.32 16.57
C GLN A 12 6.40 1.05 17.96
N GLY A 13 5.61 0.59 18.93
CA GLY A 13 6.07 0.35 20.29
C GLY A 13 6.59 1.62 20.97
N LEU A 14 5.90 2.76 20.76
CA LEU A 14 6.34 4.03 21.32
C LEU A 14 6.14 4.04 22.83
N ASP A 15 7.20 4.30 23.58
CA ASP A 15 7.13 4.57 25.02
C ASP A 15 6.72 6.03 25.25
N SER A 16 5.42 6.28 25.07
CA SER A 16 4.82 7.60 25.26
C SER A 16 3.61 7.50 26.18
N PRO A 17 3.51 8.37 27.22
CA PRO A 17 2.36 8.36 28.11
C PRO A 17 1.09 8.90 27.44
N ARG A 18 1.20 9.42 26.22
CA ARG A 18 0.08 9.96 25.44
C ARG A 18 -0.11 9.13 24.17
N PRO A 19 -1.37 8.83 23.80
CA PRO A 19 -1.65 8.19 22.53
C PRO A 19 -1.30 9.14 21.36
N VAL A 20 -0.59 8.60 20.38
CA VAL A 20 -0.23 9.29 19.13
C VAL A 20 -0.95 8.61 17.99
N PHE A 21 -1.64 9.40 17.17
CA PHE A 21 -2.38 8.93 16.01
C PHE A 21 -1.88 9.58 14.73
N VAL A 22 -1.82 8.81 13.66
CA VAL A 22 -1.63 9.32 12.30
C VAL A 22 -2.90 9.03 11.53
N THR A 23 -3.57 10.06 11.03
CA THR A 23 -4.81 9.93 10.27
C THR A 23 -4.62 10.48 8.87
N LEU A 24 -4.95 9.66 7.88
CA LEU A 24 -5.01 10.02 6.48
C LEU A 24 -6.45 10.37 6.13
N ASN A 25 -6.65 11.51 5.45
CA ASN A 25 -7.95 11.99 4.96
C ASN A 25 -9.06 11.94 6.03
N PRO A 26 -8.88 12.62 7.17
CA PRO A 26 -9.86 12.58 8.26
C PRO A 26 -11.24 13.05 7.79
N TYR A 27 -12.29 12.29 8.11
CA TYR A 27 -13.67 12.72 7.90
C TYR A 27 -14.08 13.85 8.83
N GLN A 28 -13.50 13.88 10.01
CA GLN A 28 -13.70 14.92 11.00
C GLN A 28 -12.34 15.46 11.41
N GLU A 29 -12.20 16.77 11.32
CA GLU A 29 -10.97 17.44 11.74
C GLU A 29 -10.75 17.28 13.25
N PRO A 30 -9.56 16.86 13.67
CA PRO A 30 -9.23 16.83 15.07
C PRO A 30 -9.15 18.26 15.64
N ALA A 31 -9.41 18.39 16.94
CA ALA A 31 -9.28 19.69 17.62
C ALA A 31 -7.88 20.26 17.43
N ALA A 32 -7.78 21.53 17.09
CA ALA A 32 -6.51 22.18 16.71
C ALA A 32 -5.40 22.02 17.77
N ASN A 33 -5.75 22.03 19.04
CA ASN A 33 -4.82 21.83 20.17
C ASN A 33 -4.36 20.37 20.35
N ARG A 34 -4.89 19.46 19.54
CA ARG A 34 -4.49 18.04 19.51
C ARG A 34 -3.69 17.69 18.26
N VAL A 35 -3.56 18.60 17.31
CA VAL A 35 -2.78 18.42 16.10
C VAL A 35 -1.32 18.74 16.39
N ILE A 36 -0.46 17.75 16.17
CA ILE A 36 1.00 17.93 16.31
C ILE A 36 1.54 18.54 15.02
N GLU A 37 1.17 17.94 13.87
CA GLU A 37 1.68 18.37 12.57
C GLU A 37 0.68 17.97 11.47
N ARG A 38 0.74 18.66 10.31
CA ARG A 38 -0.03 18.37 9.11
C ARG A 38 0.90 18.25 7.92
N PHE A 39 0.69 17.20 7.12
CA PHE A 39 1.45 16.96 5.92
C PHE A 39 0.50 16.82 4.74
N ALA A 40 0.90 17.33 3.59
CA ALA A 40 0.24 17.06 2.31
C ALA A 40 1.13 16.14 1.49
N TYR A 41 0.60 14.98 1.12
CA TYR A 41 1.29 14.00 0.28
C TYR A 41 0.43 13.65 -0.92
N ASP A 42 1.08 13.51 -2.06
CA ASP A 42 0.49 12.82 -3.21
C ASP A 42 0.71 11.32 -3.02
N HIS A 43 -0.36 10.56 -3.08
CA HIS A 43 -0.32 9.12 -2.90
C HIS A 43 -0.87 8.41 -4.14
N PRO A 44 -0.21 7.36 -4.65
CA PRO A 44 -0.74 6.57 -5.76
C PRO A 44 -2.15 6.05 -5.44
N LEU A 45 -3.06 6.24 -6.37
CA LEU A 45 -4.40 5.68 -6.31
C LEU A 45 -4.41 4.34 -7.04
N PHE A 46 -4.72 3.26 -6.31
CA PHE A 46 -4.84 1.91 -6.86
C PHE A 46 -6.25 1.67 -7.38
N ASP A 47 -6.58 2.32 -8.48
CA ASP A 47 -7.80 2.06 -9.25
C ASP A 47 -7.56 0.98 -10.31
N GLN A 48 -8.61 0.65 -11.08
CA GLN A 48 -8.49 -0.36 -12.13
C GLN A 48 -7.46 0.02 -13.20
N ALA A 49 -7.37 1.32 -13.54
CA ALA A 49 -6.39 1.79 -14.52
C ALA A 49 -4.96 1.61 -14.03
N ALA A 50 -4.70 1.84 -12.73
CA ALA A 50 -3.39 1.60 -12.12
C ALA A 50 -3.03 0.11 -12.13
N LEU A 51 -3.98 -0.78 -11.81
CA LEU A 51 -3.78 -2.23 -11.84
C LEU A 51 -3.49 -2.72 -13.27
N ASP A 52 -4.22 -2.23 -14.25
CA ASP A 52 -4.00 -2.56 -15.67
C ASP A 52 -2.62 -2.07 -16.15
N ALA A 53 -2.20 -0.86 -15.71
CA ALA A 53 -0.91 -0.29 -16.04
C ALA A 53 0.26 -1.09 -15.44
N GLN A 54 0.11 -1.68 -14.24
CA GLN A 54 1.15 -2.51 -13.63
C GLN A 54 1.61 -3.65 -14.57
N SER A 55 0.68 -4.27 -15.28
CA SER A 55 1.00 -5.35 -16.23
C SER A 55 1.88 -4.89 -17.40
N GLN A 56 1.90 -3.59 -17.69
CA GLN A 56 2.64 -2.97 -18.79
C GLN A 56 4.00 -2.40 -18.37
N LEU A 57 4.23 -2.25 -17.06
CA LEU A 57 5.49 -1.66 -16.54
C LEU A 57 6.74 -2.39 -17.03
N ALA A 58 6.68 -3.72 -17.14
CA ALA A 58 7.80 -4.52 -17.60
C ALA A 58 8.24 -4.15 -19.03
N ALA A 59 7.31 -3.79 -19.91
CA ALA A 59 7.59 -3.39 -21.28
C ALA A 59 8.23 -2.00 -21.40
N LEU A 60 8.11 -1.16 -20.36
CA LEU A 60 8.68 0.18 -20.31
C LEU A 60 10.11 0.20 -19.75
N GLN A 61 10.54 -0.87 -19.07
CA GLN A 61 11.83 -0.92 -18.43
C GLN A 61 12.98 -0.88 -19.44
N GLY A 62 13.95 0.00 -19.20
CA GLY A 62 15.13 0.16 -20.05
C GLY A 62 14.93 0.96 -21.34
N ILE A 63 13.69 1.34 -21.68
CA ILE A 63 13.42 2.20 -22.85
C ILE A 63 14.03 3.57 -22.58
N ASN A 64 14.79 4.09 -23.55
CA ASN A 64 15.52 5.35 -23.43
C ASN A 64 16.39 5.44 -22.15
N ARG A 65 16.93 4.33 -21.68
CA ARG A 65 17.72 4.23 -20.44
C ARG A 65 16.93 4.68 -19.20
N THR A 66 15.60 4.57 -19.23
CA THR A 66 14.70 4.93 -18.13
C THR A 66 14.17 3.67 -17.48
N TRP A 67 14.17 3.64 -16.15
CA TRP A 67 13.73 2.54 -15.35
C TRP A 67 12.77 3.06 -14.28
N PHE A 68 11.72 2.29 -14.01
CA PHE A 68 10.69 2.63 -13.04
C PHE A 68 10.72 1.63 -11.89
N ALA A 69 10.81 2.13 -10.67
CA ALA A 69 10.74 1.32 -9.46
C ALA A 69 9.96 2.07 -8.39
N GLY A 70 9.12 1.35 -7.67
CA GLY A 70 8.34 1.91 -6.58
C GLY A 70 7.26 0.95 -6.11
N ALA A 71 6.67 1.23 -4.95
CA ALA A 71 5.61 0.43 -4.38
C ALA A 71 4.36 0.34 -5.27
N TYR A 72 4.16 1.31 -6.16
CA TYR A 72 3.09 1.32 -7.15
C TYR A 72 3.16 0.19 -8.18
N ALA A 73 4.31 -0.49 -8.28
CA ALA A 73 4.46 -1.67 -9.11
C ALA A 73 3.82 -2.95 -8.52
N GLY A 74 3.36 -2.89 -7.28
CA GLY A 74 2.68 -3.95 -6.55
C GLY A 74 1.48 -3.42 -5.77
N TYR A 75 1.33 -3.85 -4.55
CA TYR A 75 0.20 -3.49 -3.67
C TYR A 75 0.38 -2.17 -2.92
N GLY A 76 1.52 -1.49 -3.06
CA GLY A 76 1.82 -0.24 -2.39
C GLY A 76 2.52 -0.38 -1.04
N PHE A 77 3.00 -1.55 -0.68
CA PHE A 77 3.74 -1.80 0.56
C PHE A 77 5.25 -1.56 0.38
N HIS A 78 5.96 -1.44 1.50
CA HIS A 78 7.42 -1.26 1.50
C HIS A 78 8.13 -2.40 0.77
N GLU A 79 7.65 -3.64 0.93
CA GLU A 79 8.19 -4.80 0.24
C GLU A 79 8.07 -4.69 -1.28
N ASP A 80 6.94 -4.21 -1.79
CA ASP A 80 6.75 -4.00 -3.24
C ASP A 80 7.76 -2.99 -3.80
N GLY A 81 8.00 -1.90 -3.03
CA GLY A 81 9.02 -0.91 -3.38
C GLY A 81 10.43 -1.49 -3.39
N CYS A 82 10.76 -2.30 -2.39
CA CYS A 82 12.03 -3.00 -2.30
C CYS A 82 12.23 -3.97 -3.47
N GLN A 83 11.26 -4.81 -3.75
CA GLN A 83 11.27 -5.77 -4.85
C GLN A 83 11.42 -5.08 -6.22
N ALA A 84 10.68 -4.00 -6.43
CA ALA A 84 10.77 -3.22 -7.67
C ALA A 84 12.20 -2.63 -7.85
N GLY A 85 12.78 -2.07 -6.78
CA GLY A 85 14.13 -1.54 -6.81
C GLY A 85 15.19 -2.61 -7.08
N LEU A 86 15.09 -3.75 -6.43
CA LEU A 86 15.98 -4.90 -6.63
C LEU A 86 15.88 -5.48 -8.06
N SER A 87 14.67 -5.52 -8.61
CA SER A 87 14.44 -5.96 -9.99
C SER A 87 15.15 -5.05 -11.00
N VAL A 88 15.06 -3.74 -10.82
CA VAL A 88 15.77 -2.76 -11.65
C VAL A 88 17.28 -2.87 -11.46
N ALA A 89 17.77 -2.98 -10.22
CA ALA A 89 19.19 -3.16 -9.95
C ALA A 89 19.74 -4.42 -10.64
N SER A 90 19.01 -5.53 -10.57
CA SER A 90 19.39 -6.77 -11.24
C SER A 90 19.43 -6.62 -12.76
N ALA A 91 18.47 -5.92 -13.36
CA ALA A 91 18.44 -5.67 -14.80
C ALA A 91 19.61 -4.77 -15.28
N LEU A 92 20.13 -3.92 -14.39
CA LEU A 92 21.30 -3.08 -14.61
C LEU A 92 22.63 -3.82 -14.31
N GLY A 93 22.60 -5.10 -13.98
CA GLY A 93 23.78 -5.91 -13.66
C GLY A 93 24.23 -5.77 -12.19
N GLY A 94 23.47 -5.06 -11.36
CA GLY A 94 23.65 -5.04 -9.91
C GLY A 94 22.99 -6.24 -9.25
N GLY A 95 23.42 -6.55 -8.03
CA GLY A 95 22.78 -7.60 -7.23
C GLY A 95 23.36 -7.62 -5.82
N VAL A 96 22.57 -8.14 -4.91
CA VAL A 96 23.01 -8.39 -3.53
C VAL A 96 23.01 -9.89 -3.27
N SER A 97 24.02 -10.39 -2.58
CA SER A 97 24.26 -11.83 -2.42
C SER A 97 23.14 -12.59 -1.70
N TRP A 98 22.26 -11.87 -1.00
CA TRP A 98 21.13 -12.43 -0.26
C TRP A 98 19.81 -12.40 -1.03
N THR A 99 19.79 -11.86 -2.28
CA THR A 99 18.59 -11.81 -3.11
C THR A 99 18.54 -12.93 -4.15
N ARG A 100 18.80 -14.18 -3.75
CA ARG A 100 18.81 -15.33 -4.69
C ARG A 100 17.43 -15.57 -5.35
N ASP A 101 16.36 -15.10 -4.73
CA ASP A 101 14.98 -15.35 -5.13
C ASP A 101 14.23 -14.07 -5.51
N ILE A 102 14.91 -13.06 -6.07
CA ILE A 102 14.20 -11.89 -6.60
C ILE A 102 13.32 -12.37 -7.75
N VAL A 103 12.02 -12.33 -7.52
CA VAL A 103 11.04 -12.57 -8.58
C VAL A 103 11.12 -11.38 -9.54
N PRO A 104 11.41 -11.58 -10.82
CA PRO A 104 11.40 -10.48 -11.79
C PRO A 104 10.05 -9.77 -11.74
N MET A 105 10.04 -8.44 -11.82
CA MET A 105 8.82 -7.63 -11.76
C MET A 105 7.74 -8.15 -12.74
N SER A 106 8.13 -8.65 -13.91
CA SER A 106 7.24 -9.32 -14.87
C SER A 106 6.58 -10.61 -14.36
N ALA A 107 7.19 -11.27 -13.37
CA ALA A 107 6.63 -12.50 -12.78
C ALA A 107 5.81 -12.18 -11.52
N ALA A 108 6.18 -11.16 -10.73
CA ALA A 108 5.38 -10.67 -9.61
C ALA A 108 4.00 -10.19 -10.08
N VAL A 109 3.95 -9.49 -11.22
CA VAL A 109 2.69 -9.05 -11.84
C VAL A 109 1.81 -10.23 -12.31
N ARG A 110 2.39 -11.39 -12.64
CA ARG A 110 1.61 -12.58 -13.04
C ARG A 110 0.98 -13.34 -11.86
N CYS A 111 1.45 -13.13 -10.64
CA CYS A 111 0.90 -13.80 -9.47
C CYS A 111 -0.36 -13.10 -8.90
N VAL A 112 -0.72 -11.95 -9.43
CA VAL A 112 -1.96 -11.28 -9.05
C VAL A 112 -3.07 -11.83 -9.94
N ASP A 113 -3.78 -12.81 -9.45
CA ASP A 113 -5.15 -13.08 -9.90
C ASP A 113 -5.98 -11.86 -9.47
N THR A 114 -5.98 -10.83 -10.34
CA THR A 114 -6.58 -9.52 -10.09
C THR A 114 -8.05 -9.64 -9.71
N ALA A 115 -8.77 -10.62 -10.23
CA ALA A 115 -10.15 -10.89 -9.88
C ALA A 115 -10.30 -11.28 -8.39
N ARG A 116 -9.39 -12.11 -7.88
CA ARG A 116 -9.42 -12.57 -6.50
C ARG A 116 -8.94 -11.51 -5.49
N ALA A 117 -7.95 -10.70 -5.86
CA ALA A 117 -7.46 -9.61 -5.01
C ALA A 117 -8.51 -8.51 -4.86
N VAL A 118 -9.20 -8.14 -5.93
CA VAL A 118 -10.32 -7.19 -5.93
C VAL A 118 -11.48 -7.73 -5.09
N GLN A 119 -11.81 -9.02 -5.22
CA GLN A 119 -12.86 -9.65 -4.42
C GLN A 119 -12.56 -9.61 -2.91
N LEU A 120 -11.33 -9.94 -2.51
CA LEU A 120 -10.90 -9.89 -1.11
C LEU A 120 -10.89 -8.47 -0.54
N GLN A 121 -10.63 -7.47 -1.36
CA GLN A 121 -10.65 -6.06 -0.95
C GLN A 121 -12.09 -5.55 -0.79
N PHE A 122 -13.02 -6.00 -1.65
CA PHE A 122 -14.44 -5.69 -1.54
C PHE A 122 -15.10 -6.35 -0.32
N GLU A 123 -14.72 -7.59 -0.02
CA GLU A 123 -15.23 -8.30 1.18
C GLU A 123 -14.73 -7.65 2.49
N ARG A 124 -13.56 -7.02 2.48
CA ARG A 124 -13.02 -6.28 3.63
C ARG A 124 -13.62 -4.88 3.83
N THR A 125 -14.24 -4.33 2.81
CA THR A 125 -14.88 -3.00 2.85
C THR A 125 -16.40 -3.08 2.95
N ALA A 126 -16.96 -4.20 3.42
CA ALA A 126 -18.38 -4.28 3.75
C ALA A 126 -18.75 -3.13 4.69
N PRO A 127 -19.81 -2.35 4.41
CA PRO A 127 -20.14 -1.18 5.20
C PRO A 127 -20.43 -1.58 6.65
N LEU A 128 -19.96 -0.75 7.60
CA LEU A 128 -20.15 -0.92 9.05
C LEU A 128 -21.62 -1.16 9.46
N ALA A 129 -22.57 -0.77 8.65
CA ALA A 129 -23.99 -1.01 8.84
C ALA A 129 -24.36 -2.52 8.94
N ALA A 130 -23.52 -3.42 8.41
CA ALA A 130 -23.75 -4.85 8.53
C ALA A 130 -23.35 -5.43 9.91
N LEU A 131 -22.56 -4.67 10.69
CA LEU A 131 -22.11 -5.12 12.02
C LEU A 131 -23.04 -4.67 13.15
N GLU A 132 -23.87 -3.66 12.94
CA GLU A 132 -24.85 -3.20 13.95
C GLU A 132 -26.06 -4.14 14.07
N GLY A 133 -26.43 -4.84 13.00
CA GLY A 133 -27.52 -5.82 13.00
C GLY A 133 -27.25 -7.09 13.81
N GLN A 134 -25.99 -7.40 14.12
CA GLN A 134 -25.63 -8.60 14.87
C GLN A 134 -25.56 -8.40 16.39
N ARG A 135 -25.50 -7.15 16.85
CA ARG A 135 -25.49 -6.84 18.31
C ARG A 135 -26.88 -6.83 18.95
N SER A 136 -27.93 -6.62 18.16
CA SER A 136 -29.31 -6.58 18.67
C SER A 136 -30.00 -7.95 18.77
N ALA A 137 -29.35 -9.03 18.35
CA ALA A 137 -29.90 -10.38 18.42
C ALA A 137 -29.32 -11.23 19.58
N ALA A 138 -28.49 -10.62 20.45
CA ALA A 138 -27.83 -11.30 21.58
C ALA A 138 -28.21 -10.71 22.98
N GLU A 139 -29.26 -9.90 23.06
CA GLU A 139 -29.97 -9.51 24.25
C GLU A 139 -31.41 -10.12 24.15
#